data_34700aa29c192b622e99a3566e9072a6
#
_entry.id   34700aa29c192b622e99a3566e9072a6
#
_cell.length_a   1.000
_cell.length_b   1.000
_cell.length_c   1.000
_cell.angle_alpha   90.00
_cell.angle_beta   90.00
_cell.angle_gamma   90.00
#
_symmetry.space_group_name_H-M   'P 1'
#
loop_
_entity.id
_entity.type
_entity.pdbx_description
1 polymer ?
#
loop_
_entity_poly.entity_id
_entity_poly.type
_entity_poly.pdbx_seq_one_letter_code
_entity_poly.pdbx_strand_id
1 'polypeptide(L)'
;TNLSGRPKSFSLFSFQEWCLWNAAADMENFQRNFSTGEVEIDGSAIYHKTEYKERRDHYAFYWVNAPVAGFDTDREAFLGLYNGFDEPQVVLEGKSRGSVAHGWSPIASHHLEITLQPGESRDLVFMLGYVENPADRKWESKGVIDKSAARHMMAMFDTPGKVDKAFAKLRADWDALLGNFTLASADPRLDRMVNIWNQYQCMVTFCFSRSASFFESGIGRGMGFRDSNQDLVGFVHQIPSRARQRILDIAATQFPDGGCYHQYQPLTKRGNNDIGGGFNDDPMWLIFGTVAYVKETGDFSILDEPVAFDNQPGSEVPLLEHLRVSFNHVIDNLGPHGLPLIGRADWNDCLNLNCFSTDPNESFQTTENRAEGSKAESLMIAGQFVIYGRDYAALCRRLGHDTEADRAMRYVDAMVEAVKAHGWDGEWYLRAYDYFGRKVGSSENKEGKIFVESQGWCTMAGIGLEEGMVAKSLDSVKKYLDCDHGIVLNNPAFTEYVVDYGEISTYPAGYKENAGIFAHNNPWVIIGETVLGRGDRAWEYYRKICPAYVEEHSDLHKVEPYVYCQMTAGKDAARPGEAKNSWLTGTAAWNWYAITQF
;
A
#
# COMPACT_ATOMS: atom_id res chain seq x y z
N THR A 1 -22.97 26.68 17.55
CA THR A 1 -23.25 28.13 17.73
C THR A 1 -24.71 28.40 17.41
N ASN A 2 -25.38 29.12 18.28
CA ASN A 2 -26.72 29.63 18.02
C ASN A 2 -26.65 30.94 17.24
N LEU A 3 -26.93 30.92 15.95
CA LEU A 3 -26.92 32.08 15.06
C LEU A 3 -28.27 32.83 15.04
N SER A 4 -29.26 32.38 15.81
CA SER A 4 -30.56 33.05 15.86
C SER A 4 -30.61 34.13 16.94
N GLY A 5 -31.56 35.07 16.81
CA GLY A 5 -31.79 36.14 17.81
C GLY A 5 -32.55 35.68 19.07
N ARG A 6 -32.77 34.40 19.29
CA ARG A 6 -33.50 33.85 20.45
C ARG A 6 -32.81 32.59 20.98
N PRO A 7 -33.01 32.25 22.28
CA PRO A 7 -32.53 31.01 22.82
C PRO A 7 -33.04 29.80 22.05
N LYS A 8 -32.19 28.76 21.90
CA LYS A 8 -32.52 27.48 21.25
C LYS A 8 -32.26 26.35 22.24
N SER A 9 -33.26 25.48 22.41
CA SER A 9 -33.11 24.23 23.15
C SER A 9 -33.36 23.06 22.22
N PHE A 10 -32.57 22.02 22.34
CA PHE A 10 -32.68 20.81 21.54
C PHE A 10 -32.03 19.63 22.27
N SER A 11 -32.47 18.43 21.91
CA SER A 11 -31.84 17.17 22.32
C SER A 11 -30.86 16.72 21.26
N LEU A 12 -29.69 16.26 21.69
CA LEU A 12 -28.65 15.68 20.83
C LEU A 12 -28.49 14.22 21.21
N PHE A 13 -28.61 13.34 20.22
CA PHE A 13 -28.35 11.93 20.37
C PHE A 13 -27.10 11.52 19.60
N SER A 14 -26.20 10.80 20.26
CA SER A 14 -25.08 10.14 19.60
C SER A 14 -25.42 8.66 19.37
N PHE A 15 -24.70 8.02 18.46
CA PHE A 15 -24.89 6.60 18.20
C PHE A 15 -23.57 5.96 17.75
N GLN A 16 -23.25 4.78 18.31
CA GLN A 16 -22.09 3.98 17.98
C GLN A 16 -22.43 2.49 18.06
N GLU A 17 -22.19 1.73 17.00
CA GLU A 17 -22.15 0.27 17.02
C GLU A 17 -20.73 -0.22 17.33
N TRP A 18 -20.62 -1.33 18.05
CA TRP A 18 -19.32 -1.89 18.43
C TRP A 18 -18.82 -2.88 17.37
N CYS A 19 -17.51 -2.83 17.08
CA CYS A 19 -16.83 -3.98 16.52
C CYS A 19 -16.52 -4.94 17.66
N LEU A 20 -17.17 -6.10 17.68
CA LEU A 20 -17.13 -6.97 18.85
C LEU A 20 -15.83 -7.73 18.96
N TRP A 21 -15.28 -8.23 17.82
CA TRP A 21 -14.01 -8.93 17.84
C TRP A 21 -13.39 -9.23 16.45
N ASN A 22 -14.18 -9.30 15.40
CA ASN A 22 -13.70 -9.62 14.07
C ASN A 22 -14.52 -8.86 13.02
N ALA A 23 -13.88 -8.02 12.25
CA ALA A 23 -14.54 -7.14 11.31
C ALA A 23 -15.30 -7.89 10.20
N ALA A 24 -14.80 -9.03 9.72
CA ALA A 24 -15.49 -9.83 8.72
C ALA A 24 -16.78 -10.43 9.30
N ALA A 25 -16.68 -11.03 10.48
CA ALA A 25 -17.84 -11.61 11.14
C ALA A 25 -18.85 -10.54 11.59
N ASP A 26 -18.38 -9.36 12.00
CA ASP A 26 -19.26 -8.24 12.37
C ASP A 26 -20.01 -7.63 11.17
N MET A 27 -19.46 -7.76 9.96
CA MET A 27 -20.16 -7.37 8.73
C MET A 27 -21.27 -8.34 8.34
N GLU A 28 -21.10 -9.61 8.65
CA GLU A 28 -22.09 -10.62 8.36
C GLU A 28 -23.28 -10.49 9.31
N ASN A 29 -24.47 -10.70 8.79
CA ASN A 29 -25.69 -10.62 9.59
C ASN A 29 -25.72 -11.63 10.74
N PHE A 30 -25.01 -12.76 10.58
CA PHE A 30 -24.84 -13.79 11.60
C PHE A 30 -24.22 -13.21 12.87
N GLN A 31 -23.09 -12.51 12.75
CA GLN A 31 -22.39 -11.96 13.90
C GLN A 31 -23.22 -10.88 14.61
N ARG A 32 -23.89 -10.03 13.86
CA ARG A 32 -24.79 -9.01 14.42
C ARG A 32 -25.92 -9.59 15.23
N ASN A 33 -26.47 -10.74 14.81
CA ASN A 33 -27.56 -11.41 15.50
C ASN A 33 -27.12 -12.28 16.68
N PHE A 34 -25.89 -12.83 16.64
CA PHE A 34 -25.41 -13.79 17.63
C PHE A 34 -24.23 -13.29 18.46
N SER A 35 -23.67 -12.16 18.13
CA SER A 35 -22.62 -11.55 18.93
C SER A 35 -23.13 -11.10 20.26
N THR A 36 -22.34 -11.41 21.27
CA THR A 36 -22.65 -11.07 22.65
C THR A 36 -21.58 -10.16 23.22
N GLY A 37 -22.01 -9.21 24.00
CA GLY A 37 -21.15 -8.31 24.75
C GLY A 37 -21.85 -7.79 25.98
N GLU A 38 -21.09 -7.28 26.91
CA GLU A 38 -21.60 -6.64 28.11
C GLU A 38 -21.21 -5.16 28.11
N VAL A 39 -22.09 -4.35 28.66
CA VAL A 39 -21.84 -2.91 28.81
C VAL A 39 -21.71 -2.54 30.27
N GLU A 40 -20.85 -1.57 30.54
CA GLU A 40 -20.79 -0.88 31.82
C GLU A 40 -20.97 0.62 31.57
N ILE A 41 -21.64 1.30 32.47
CA ILE A 41 -21.92 2.74 32.36
C ILE A 41 -21.32 3.44 33.58
N ASP A 42 -20.52 4.48 33.32
CA ASP A 42 -19.90 5.30 34.35
C ASP A 42 -20.00 6.78 33.95
N GLY A 43 -21.03 7.46 34.44
CA GLY A 43 -21.33 8.84 34.07
C GLY A 43 -21.65 8.97 32.58
N SER A 44 -20.79 9.71 31.86
CA SER A 44 -20.88 9.91 30.41
C SER A 44 -20.02 8.94 29.60
N ALA A 45 -19.52 7.88 30.21
CA ALA A 45 -18.76 6.82 29.53
C ALA A 45 -19.55 5.53 29.48
N ILE A 46 -19.62 4.92 28.31
CA ILE A 46 -20.20 3.62 28.04
C ILE A 46 -19.08 2.69 27.60
N TYR A 47 -18.86 1.61 28.33
CA TYR A 47 -17.82 0.62 28.07
C TYR A 47 -18.45 -0.64 27.50
N HIS A 48 -17.83 -1.18 26.46
CA HIS A 48 -18.17 -2.49 25.91
C HIS A 48 -17.04 -3.47 26.21
N LYS A 49 -17.33 -4.56 26.87
CA LYS A 49 -16.39 -5.62 27.18
C LYS A 49 -16.91 -6.96 26.64
N THR A 50 -15.98 -7.84 26.31
CA THR A 50 -16.30 -9.19 25.87
C THR A 50 -15.30 -10.19 26.41
N GLU A 51 -15.80 -11.35 26.81
CA GLU A 51 -15.01 -12.53 27.15
C GLU A 51 -15.02 -13.55 26.01
N TYR A 52 -15.66 -13.21 24.90
CA TYR A 52 -15.94 -14.13 23.81
C TYR A 52 -14.74 -14.32 22.91
N LYS A 53 -14.39 -15.58 22.65
CA LYS A 53 -13.33 -16.03 21.77
C LYS A 53 -11.91 -15.54 22.12
N GLU A 54 -11.24 -14.82 21.22
CA GLU A 54 -9.78 -14.73 21.18
C GLU A 54 -9.19 -13.59 21.98
N ARG A 55 -9.91 -12.49 22.14
CA ARG A 55 -9.40 -11.30 22.83
C ARG A 55 -10.20 -11.00 24.09
N ARG A 56 -9.77 -11.57 25.18
CA ARG A 56 -10.43 -11.45 26.49
C ARG A 56 -9.94 -10.25 27.33
N ASP A 57 -8.84 -9.63 26.93
CA ASP A 57 -8.19 -8.59 27.73
C ASP A 57 -8.54 -7.19 27.30
N HIS A 58 -9.27 -7.04 26.19
CA HIS A 58 -9.62 -5.75 25.62
C HIS A 58 -11.04 -5.31 25.98
N TYR A 59 -11.25 -4.00 25.94
CA TYR A 59 -12.56 -3.37 25.93
C TYR A 59 -12.54 -2.12 25.08
N ALA A 60 -13.73 -1.68 24.63
CA ALA A 60 -13.92 -0.41 23.97
C ALA A 60 -14.70 0.54 24.89
N PHE A 61 -14.59 1.85 24.65
CA PHE A 61 -15.39 2.83 25.35
C PHE A 61 -15.85 3.94 24.42
N TYR A 62 -17.00 4.50 24.74
CA TYR A 62 -17.54 5.68 24.08
C TYR A 62 -17.93 6.71 25.12
N TRP A 63 -17.42 7.91 25.01
CA TRP A 63 -17.51 8.95 26.04
C TRP A 63 -17.78 10.32 25.42
N VAL A 64 -18.43 11.20 26.20
CA VAL A 64 -18.58 12.62 25.88
C VAL A 64 -18.19 13.48 27.06
N ASN A 65 -17.54 14.63 26.81
CA ASN A 65 -17.07 15.58 27.83
C ASN A 65 -18.19 16.46 28.44
N ALA A 66 -19.41 15.98 28.47
CA ALA A 66 -20.57 16.68 28.98
C ALA A 66 -21.43 15.74 29.84
N PRO A 67 -22.16 16.28 30.84
CA PRO A 67 -23.17 15.49 31.53
C PRO A 67 -24.26 15.09 30.54
N VAL A 68 -24.66 13.83 30.63
CA VAL A 68 -25.72 13.24 29.79
C VAL A 68 -27.07 13.27 30.52
N ALA A 69 -28.14 13.57 29.81
CA ALA A 69 -29.51 13.46 30.29
C ALA A 69 -29.98 12.01 30.36
N GLY A 70 -29.36 11.15 29.56
CA GLY A 70 -29.61 9.71 29.54
C GLY A 70 -28.75 8.99 28.51
N PHE A 71 -28.99 7.70 28.36
CA PHE A 71 -28.26 6.83 27.44
C PHE A 71 -29.16 5.70 26.94
N ASP A 72 -28.72 5.02 25.87
CA ASP A 72 -29.22 3.73 25.44
C ASP A 72 -28.06 2.85 24.98
N THR A 73 -28.10 1.57 25.35
CA THR A 73 -27.08 0.61 24.94
C THR A 73 -27.66 -0.61 24.24
N ASP A 74 -28.99 -0.69 24.11
CA ASP A 74 -29.71 -1.69 23.36
C ASP A 74 -30.15 -1.13 22.00
N ARG A 75 -29.81 -1.81 20.93
CA ARG A 75 -30.05 -1.32 19.55
C ARG A 75 -31.55 -1.26 19.23
N GLU A 76 -32.32 -2.27 19.64
CA GLU A 76 -33.76 -2.31 19.37
C GLU A 76 -34.49 -1.24 20.19
N ALA A 77 -34.09 -1.05 21.45
CA ALA A 77 -34.64 0.00 22.28
C ALA A 77 -34.37 1.41 21.72
N PHE A 78 -33.21 1.60 21.09
CA PHE A 78 -32.86 2.89 20.46
C PHE A 78 -33.63 3.10 19.14
N LEU A 79 -33.59 2.14 18.23
CA LEU A 79 -34.20 2.27 16.90
C LEU A 79 -35.72 2.14 16.96
N GLY A 80 -36.24 1.24 17.80
CA GLY A 80 -37.62 0.79 17.77
C GLY A 80 -37.84 -0.38 16.83
N LEU A 81 -38.94 -1.11 17.04
CA LEU A 81 -39.34 -2.20 16.16
C LEU A 81 -39.66 -1.66 14.76
N TYR A 82 -39.06 -2.26 13.75
CA TYR A 82 -39.29 -1.95 12.35
C TYR A 82 -38.84 -0.56 11.86
N ASN A 83 -38.19 0.25 12.73
CA ASN A 83 -37.60 1.53 12.35
C ASN A 83 -36.12 1.36 11.96
N GLY A 84 -35.63 2.27 11.09
CA GLY A 84 -34.23 2.36 10.69
C GLY A 84 -33.52 3.58 11.29
N PHE A 85 -32.32 3.87 10.79
CA PHE A 85 -31.53 5.04 11.21
C PHE A 85 -32.10 6.37 10.70
N ASP A 86 -32.97 6.33 9.72
CA ASP A 86 -33.72 7.48 9.21
C ASP A 86 -34.73 8.02 10.21
N GLU A 87 -35.34 7.12 11.04
CA GLU A 87 -36.35 7.48 12.05
C GLU A 87 -36.16 6.69 13.37
N PRO A 88 -35.03 6.86 14.11
CA PRO A 88 -34.84 6.15 15.38
C PRO A 88 -35.89 6.58 16.41
N GLN A 89 -36.51 5.61 17.07
CA GLN A 89 -37.63 5.85 17.98
C GLN A 89 -37.29 6.82 19.11
N VAL A 90 -36.10 6.70 19.73
CA VAL A 90 -35.70 7.60 20.84
C VAL A 90 -35.48 9.03 20.36
N VAL A 91 -35.08 9.22 19.09
CA VAL A 91 -34.92 10.55 18.49
C VAL A 91 -36.30 11.17 18.21
N LEU A 92 -37.23 10.37 17.69
CA LEU A 92 -38.61 10.82 17.45
C LEU A 92 -39.32 11.20 18.77
N GLU A 93 -39.08 10.43 19.83
CA GLU A 93 -39.64 10.70 21.16
C GLU A 93 -38.89 11.83 21.89
N GLY A 94 -37.69 12.19 21.45
CA GLY A 94 -36.83 13.19 22.10
C GLY A 94 -36.32 12.73 23.48
N LYS A 95 -36.29 11.42 23.75
CA LYS A 95 -35.94 10.90 25.07
C LYS A 95 -35.32 9.52 25.01
N SER A 96 -34.14 9.37 25.67
CA SER A 96 -33.52 8.05 25.88
C SER A 96 -34.30 7.18 26.85
N ARG A 97 -34.18 5.88 26.72
CA ARG A 97 -34.90 4.87 27.51
C ARG A 97 -34.12 4.33 28.70
N GLY A 98 -32.80 4.62 28.74
CA GLY A 98 -31.91 4.08 29.76
C GLY A 98 -31.71 2.56 29.59
N SER A 99 -31.78 2.06 28.37
CA SER A 99 -31.63 0.64 28.09
C SER A 99 -30.23 0.16 28.36
N VAL A 100 -30.10 -1.06 28.90
CA VAL A 100 -28.80 -1.71 29.17
C VAL A 100 -28.80 -3.06 28.49
N ALA A 101 -27.94 -3.22 27.47
CA ALA A 101 -27.76 -4.48 26.77
C ALA A 101 -26.67 -5.32 27.45
N HIS A 102 -27.07 -6.50 27.90
CA HIS A 102 -26.17 -7.59 28.27
C HIS A 102 -26.50 -8.79 27.40
N GLY A 103 -25.71 -8.99 26.35
CA GLY A 103 -25.93 -10.06 25.39
C GLY A 103 -25.93 -9.54 23.96
N TRP A 104 -27.08 -9.40 23.34
CA TRP A 104 -27.16 -9.15 21.89
C TRP A 104 -27.16 -7.69 21.51
N SER A 105 -26.52 -7.41 20.34
CA SER A 105 -26.52 -6.12 19.65
C SER A 105 -26.28 -4.89 20.53
N PRO A 106 -25.26 -4.89 21.41
CA PRO A 106 -24.97 -3.71 22.24
C PRO A 106 -24.55 -2.54 21.36
N ILE A 107 -24.98 -1.34 21.75
CA ILE A 107 -24.61 -0.07 21.16
C ILE A 107 -24.13 0.89 22.23
N ALA A 108 -23.71 2.09 21.83
CA ALA A 108 -23.56 3.20 22.74
C ALA A 108 -24.27 4.45 22.18
N SER A 109 -25.18 5.00 22.94
CA SER A 109 -25.88 6.23 22.63
C SER A 109 -25.94 7.12 23.87
N HIS A 110 -25.60 8.39 23.69
CA HIS A 110 -25.80 9.43 24.67
C HIS A 110 -26.97 10.31 24.28
N HIS A 111 -27.72 10.79 25.27
CA HIS A 111 -28.72 11.83 25.14
C HIS A 111 -28.28 13.05 25.93
N LEU A 112 -28.12 14.19 25.26
CA LEU A 112 -27.75 15.46 25.84
C LEU A 112 -28.86 16.50 25.61
N GLU A 113 -29.23 17.22 26.65
CA GLU A 113 -30.09 18.40 26.57
C GLU A 113 -29.23 19.65 26.47
N ILE A 114 -29.40 20.43 25.41
CA ILE A 114 -28.58 21.60 25.12
C ILE A 114 -29.47 22.83 24.96
N THR A 115 -29.14 23.88 25.69
CA THR A 115 -29.74 25.22 25.51
C THR A 115 -28.62 26.20 25.20
N LEU A 116 -28.76 26.96 24.12
CA LEU A 116 -27.80 28.00 23.72
C LEU A 116 -28.49 29.34 23.61
N GLN A 117 -27.91 30.35 24.25
CA GLN A 117 -28.32 31.75 24.09
C GLN A 117 -27.92 32.28 22.70
N PRO A 118 -28.50 33.40 22.23
CA PRO A 118 -28.06 34.04 20.98
C PRO A 118 -26.56 34.31 20.99
N GLY A 119 -25.84 33.84 19.94
CA GLY A 119 -24.40 33.95 19.81
C GLY A 119 -23.58 32.95 20.64
N GLU A 120 -24.21 32.16 21.52
CA GLU A 120 -23.51 31.16 22.33
C GLU A 120 -23.07 29.98 21.49
N SER A 121 -21.85 29.51 21.78
CA SER A 121 -21.28 28.28 21.19
C SER A 121 -20.95 27.29 22.31
N ARG A 122 -21.09 26.00 22.00
CA ARG A 122 -20.67 24.93 22.89
C ARG A 122 -19.93 23.86 22.07
N ASP A 123 -18.75 23.49 22.54
CA ASP A 123 -17.95 22.42 21.94
C ASP A 123 -18.14 21.11 22.73
N LEU A 124 -18.42 20.05 22.04
CA LEU A 124 -18.55 18.71 22.59
C LEU A 124 -17.46 17.82 22.02
N VAL A 125 -16.84 17.05 22.87
CA VAL A 125 -15.82 16.06 22.49
C VAL A 125 -16.42 14.68 22.71
N PHE A 126 -16.62 13.93 21.63
CA PHE A 126 -16.95 12.53 21.68
C PHE A 126 -15.68 11.72 21.44
N MET A 127 -15.43 10.69 22.25
CA MET A 127 -14.27 9.83 22.13
C MET A 127 -14.71 8.37 22.06
N LEU A 128 -14.35 7.72 20.95
CA LEU A 128 -14.36 6.27 20.82
C LEU A 128 -12.93 5.76 21.05
N GLY A 129 -12.77 4.86 22.00
CA GLY A 129 -11.46 4.34 22.37
C GLY A 129 -11.44 2.83 22.54
N TYR A 130 -10.24 2.28 22.49
CA TYR A 130 -9.93 0.88 22.65
C TYR A 130 -8.80 0.70 23.64
N VAL A 131 -8.90 -0.25 24.55
CA VAL A 131 -7.92 -0.55 25.59
C VAL A 131 -7.68 -2.05 25.67
N GLU A 132 -6.42 -2.46 25.74
CA GLU A 132 -6.01 -3.79 26.19
C GLU A 132 -5.43 -3.68 27.60
N ASN A 133 -6.05 -4.30 28.57
CA ASN A 133 -5.52 -4.41 29.92
C ASN A 133 -4.56 -5.61 29.98
N PRO A 134 -3.52 -5.59 30.83
CA PRO A 134 -2.79 -6.80 31.17
C PRO A 134 -3.73 -7.86 31.75
N ALA A 135 -3.55 -9.11 31.34
CA ALA A 135 -4.45 -10.22 31.73
C ALA A 135 -4.62 -10.37 33.25
N ASP A 136 -3.57 -10.11 34.01
CA ASP A 136 -3.53 -10.15 35.48
C ASP A 136 -4.21 -8.94 36.14
N ARG A 137 -4.52 -7.89 35.39
CA ARG A 137 -5.14 -6.63 35.87
C ARG A 137 -6.33 -6.20 35.03
N LYS A 138 -7.01 -7.14 34.42
CA LYS A 138 -8.19 -6.85 33.60
C LYS A 138 -9.33 -6.26 34.41
N TRP A 139 -9.50 -6.68 35.66
CA TRP A 139 -10.65 -6.40 36.50
C TRP A 139 -10.29 -5.54 37.73
N GLU A 140 -11.09 -4.49 38.01
CA GLU A 140 -11.06 -3.79 39.31
C GLU A 140 -11.72 -4.64 40.41
N SER A 141 -12.77 -5.37 40.04
CA SER A 141 -13.47 -6.32 40.90
C SER A 141 -14.19 -7.34 40.04
N LYS A 142 -14.85 -8.33 40.65
CA LYS A 142 -15.54 -9.39 39.89
C LYS A 142 -16.56 -8.80 38.90
N GLY A 143 -16.27 -9.02 37.60
CA GLY A 143 -17.14 -8.60 36.49
C GLY A 143 -17.07 -7.10 36.18
N VAL A 144 -16.23 -6.30 36.88
CA VAL A 144 -16.05 -4.87 36.63
C VAL A 144 -14.66 -4.63 36.03
N ILE A 145 -14.63 -4.11 34.82
CA ILE A 145 -13.38 -3.84 34.07
C ILE A 145 -12.56 -2.73 34.75
N ASP A 146 -11.23 -2.85 34.74
CA ASP A 146 -10.33 -1.75 35.09
C ASP A 146 -10.40 -0.68 33.99
N LYS A 147 -10.91 0.49 34.37
CA LYS A 147 -11.15 1.65 33.50
C LYS A 147 -10.03 2.70 33.56
N SER A 148 -8.97 2.44 34.31
CA SER A 148 -7.91 3.43 34.58
C SER A 148 -7.28 3.98 33.29
N ALA A 149 -6.97 3.11 32.32
CA ALA A 149 -6.40 3.53 31.04
C ALA A 149 -7.39 4.37 30.21
N ALA A 150 -8.66 3.97 30.14
CA ALA A 150 -9.69 4.75 29.45
C ALA A 150 -9.90 6.13 30.10
N ARG A 151 -9.98 6.16 31.44
CA ARG A 151 -10.10 7.44 32.18
C ARG A 151 -8.89 8.36 31.92
N HIS A 152 -7.70 7.80 31.83
CA HIS A 152 -6.52 8.59 31.46
C HIS A 152 -6.65 9.16 30.03
N MET A 153 -7.07 8.36 29.06
CA MET A 153 -7.30 8.83 27.68
C MET A 153 -8.37 9.94 27.63
N MET A 154 -9.49 9.75 28.30
CA MET A 154 -10.55 10.76 28.38
C MET A 154 -10.05 12.08 28.99
N ALA A 155 -9.24 12.01 30.06
CA ALA A 155 -8.67 13.16 30.71
C ALA A 155 -7.69 13.97 29.84
N MET A 156 -7.16 13.39 28.74
CA MET A 156 -6.33 14.12 27.79
C MET A 156 -7.12 15.11 26.94
N PHE A 157 -8.45 14.94 26.81
CA PHE A 157 -9.30 15.73 25.90
C PHE A 157 -10.58 16.23 26.56
N ASP A 158 -10.66 16.29 27.89
CA ASP A 158 -11.86 16.61 28.66
C ASP A 158 -12.29 18.09 28.58
N THR A 159 -11.42 18.97 28.10
CA THR A 159 -11.70 20.38 27.96
C THR A 159 -11.32 20.91 26.57
N PRO A 160 -12.02 21.96 26.05
CA PRO A 160 -11.67 22.59 24.78
C PRO A 160 -10.20 23.01 24.70
N GLY A 161 -9.63 23.58 25.75
CA GLY A 161 -8.24 24.01 25.76
C GLY A 161 -7.22 22.87 25.66
N LYS A 162 -7.55 21.65 26.10
CA LYS A 162 -6.71 20.47 25.87
C LYS A 162 -6.81 19.99 24.43
N VAL A 163 -7.99 20.05 23.84
CA VAL A 163 -8.21 19.74 22.42
C VAL A 163 -7.43 20.71 21.52
N ASP A 164 -7.50 22.02 21.79
CA ASP A 164 -6.75 23.03 21.05
C ASP A 164 -5.24 22.79 21.12
N LYS A 165 -4.72 22.42 22.29
CA LYS A 165 -3.30 22.04 22.45
C LYS A 165 -2.95 20.78 21.66
N ALA A 166 -3.83 19.80 21.62
CA ALA A 166 -3.61 18.57 20.83
C ALA A 166 -3.57 18.89 19.33
N PHE A 167 -4.48 19.74 18.82
CA PHE A 167 -4.43 20.20 17.44
C PHE A 167 -3.18 21.03 17.13
N ALA A 168 -2.77 21.91 18.02
CA ALA A 168 -1.54 22.68 17.85
C ALA A 168 -0.30 21.77 17.79
N LYS A 169 -0.24 20.76 18.67
CA LYS A 169 0.82 19.76 18.66
C LYS A 169 0.80 18.96 17.36
N LEU A 170 -0.36 18.46 16.94
CA LEU A 170 -0.51 17.70 15.68
C LEU A 170 0.00 18.52 14.49
N ARG A 171 -0.36 19.80 14.42
CA ARG A 171 0.13 20.69 13.36
C ARG A 171 1.65 20.81 13.40
N ALA A 172 2.23 21.07 14.59
CA ALA A 172 3.68 21.19 14.74
C ALA A 172 4.42 19.89 14.36
N ASP A 173 3.86 18.73 14.70
CA ASP A 173 4.44 17.43 14.33
C ASP A 173 4.44 17.23 12.80
N TRP A 174 3.33 17.60 12.11
CA TRP A 174 3.26 17.55 10.65
C TRP A 174 4.16 18.58 9.98
N ASP A 175 4.21 19.80 10.47
CA ASP A 175 5.10 20.84 9.92
C ASP A 175 6.58 20.41 10.03
N ALA A 176 6.96 19.78 11.14
CA ALA A 176 8.30 19.25 11.33
C ALA A 176 8.60 18.08 10.35
N LEU A 177 7.65 17.17 10.15
CA LEU A 177 7.81 16.03 9.27
C LEU A 177 7.91 16.45 7.81
N LEU A 178 6.97 17.27 7.32
CA LEU A 178 6.91 17.73 5.94
C LEU A 178 8.02 18.76 5.63
N GLY A 179 8.54 19.45 6.64
CA GLY A 179 9.61 20.41 6.50
C GLY A 179 11.00 19.81 6.24
N ASN A 180 11.16 18.48 6.31
CA ASN A 180 12.42 17.82 5.98
C ASN A 180 12.83 17.98 4.51
N PHE A 181 11.86 18.19 3.64
CA PHE A 181 12.09 18.50 2.23
C PHE A 181 11.11 19.57 1.77
N THR A 182 11.60 20.57 1.04
CA THR A 182 10.78 21.63 0.47
C THR A 182 11.21 21.95 -0.96
N LEU A 183 10.24 22.09 -1.85
CA LEU A 183 10.38 22.54 -3.23
C LEU A 183 9.78 23.94 -3.38
N ALA A 184 10.49 24.82 -4.06
CA ALA A 184 9.96 26.11 -4.51
C ALA A 184 10.21 26.24 -6.02
N SER A 185 9.17 26.10 -6.82
CA SER A 185 9.22 26.14 -8.28
C SER A 185 8.37 27.29 -8.83
N ALA A 186 8.30 27.40 -10.17
CA ALA A 186 7.42 28.35 -10.82
C ALA A 186 5.94 27.86 -10.88
N ASP A 187 5.65 26.59 -10.54
CA ASP A 187 4.30 26.02 -10.54
C ASP A 187 3.83 25.71 -9.10
N PRO A 188 2.94 26.55 -8.54
CA PRO A 188 2.45 26.33 -7.17
C PRO A 188 1.64 25.03 -7.00
N ARG A 189 1.16 24.39 -8.06
CA ARG A 189 0.50 23.09 -7.99
C ARG A 189 1.52 21.99 -7.72
N LEU A 190 2.67 22.05 -8.39
CA LEU A 190 3.80 21.16 -8.14
C LEU A 190 4.30 21.32 -6.71
N ASP A 191 4.51 22.58 -6.27
CA ASP A 191 4.99 22.88 -4.92
C ASP A 191 4.06 22.31 -3.85
N ARG A 192 2.74 22.52 -3.99
CA ARG A 192 1.73 21.96 -3.08
C ARG A 192 1.73 20.44 -3.08
N MET A 193 1.84 19.83 -4.26
CA MET A 193 1.84 18.38 -4.38
C MET A 193 3.07 17.76 -3.70
N VAL A 194 4.25 18.29 -4.00
CA VAL A 194 5.53 17.75 -3.49
C VAL A 194 5.71 18.05 -2.00
N ASN A 195 5.41 19.28 -1.56
CA ASN A 195 5.66 19.69 -0.18
C ASN A 195 4.65 19.09 0.83
N ILE A 196 3.45 18.72 0.37
CA ILE A 196 2.38 18.29 1.28
C ILE A 196 1.86 16.90 0.88
N TRP A 197 1.15 16.79 -0.23
CA TRP A 197 0.30 15.63 -0.50
C TRP A 197 1.07 14.37 -0.88
N ASN A 198 2.15 14.50 -1.65
CA ASN A 198 2.99 13.35 -1.99
C ASN A 198 3.64 12.78 -0.72
N GLN A 199 4.28 13.62 0.10
CA GLN A 199 4.90 13.20 1.35
C GLN A 199 3.88 12.60 2.33
N TYR A 200 2.69 13.21 2.43
CA TYR A 200 1.60 12.71 3.27
C TYR A 200 1.13 11.33 2.80
N GLN A 201 0.92 11.13 1.51
CA GLN A 201 0.55 9.82 0.97
C GLN A 201 1.66 8.78 1.18
N CYS A 202 2.93 9.14 0.98
CA CYS A 202 4.06 8.25 1.29
C CYS A 202 4.05 7.79 2.76
N MET A 203 3.76 8.71 3.71
CA MET A 203 3.60 8.37 5.11
C MET A 203 2.45 7.38 5.34
N VAL A 204 1.28 7.65 4.77
CA VAL A 204 0.10 6.79 4.91
C VAL A 204 0.38 5.41 4.31
N THR A 205 0.92 5.35 3.10
CA THR A 205 1.25 4.08 2.43
C THR A 205 2.27 3.28 3.22
N PHE A 206 3.34 3.91 3.71
CA PHE A 206 4.33 3.24 4.55
C PHE A 206 3.72 2.67 5.84
N CYS A 207 2.89 3.45 6.54
CA CYS A 207 2.30 3.03 7.81
C CYS A 207 1.32 1.87 7.64
N PHE A 208 0.52 1.89 6.58
CA PHE A 208 -0.55 0.92 6.35
C PHE A 208 -0.19 -0.16 5.34
N SER A 209 0.80 0.08 4.49
CA SER A 209 1.38 -0.89 3.56
C SER A 209 0.34 -1.71 2.79
N ARG A 210 -0.64 -1.04 2.19
CA ARG A 210 -1.64 -1.62 1.29
C ARG A 210 -2.57 -2.68 1.92
N SER A 211 -2.59 -2.79 3.25
CA SER A 211 -3.46 -3.75 3.96
C SER A 211 -4.34 -3.14 5.04
N ALA A 212 -4.47 -1.84 5.07
CA ALA A 212 -5.17 -1.14 6.15
C ALA A 212 -6.65 -0.93 5.92
N SER A 213 -7.15 -1.05 4.71
CA SER A 213 -8.53 -0.77 4.40
C SER A 213 -9.27 -2.03 3.96
N PHE A 214 -10.34 -2.33 4.67
CA PHE A 214 -11.28 -3.36 4.26
C PHE A 214 -11.82 -3.13 2.83
N PHE A 215 -12.11 -1.89 2.49
CA PHE A 215 -12.68 -1.52 1.20
C PHE A 215 -11.68 -1.60 0.05
N GLU A 216 -10.39 -1.52 0.33
CA GLU A 216 -9.35 -1.48 -0.70
C GLU A 216 -8.64 -2.82 -0.88
N SER A 217 -8.21 -3.44 0.22
CA SER A 217 -7.42 -4.68 0.18
C SER A 217 -8.11 -5.87 0.85
N GLY A 218 -9.27 -5.67 1.47
CA GLY A 218 -9.90 -6.65 2.34
C GLY A 218 -9.16 -6.78 3.68
N ILE A 219 -9.67 -7.66 4.52
CA ILE A 219 -9.05 -7.97 5.82
C ILE A 219 -8.16 -9.22 5.70
N GLY A 220 -7.14 -9.28 6.55
CA GLY A 220 -6.23 -10.43 6.61
C GLY A 220 -5.12 -10.45 5.57
N ARG A 221 -5.06 -9.48 4.64
CA ARG A 221 -3.95 -9.34 3.72
C ARG A 221 -2.70 -8.88 4.48
N GLY A 222 -1.55 -9.49 4.16
CA GLY A 222 -0.26 -9.11 4.74
C GLY A 222 0.36 -7.88 4.06
N MET A 223 1.52 -7.49 4.55
CA MET A 223 2.37 -6.47 3.95
C MET A 223 3.25 -7.12 2.87
N GLY A 224 3.21 -6.59 1.65
CA GLY A 224 4.02 -7.12 0.55
C GLY A 224 5.51 -6.92 0.78
N PHE A 225 6.32 -7.91 0.45
CA PHE A 225 7.79 -7.82 0.50
C PHE A 225 8.28 -6.74 -0.47
N ARG A 226 7.91 -6.87 -1.72
CA ARG A 226 8.19 -5.94 -2.81
C ARG A 226 7.62 -4.55 -2.53
N ASP A 227 6.35 -4.51 -2.11
CA ASP A 227 5.61 -3.28 -1.88
C ASP A 227 6.24 -2.43 -0.77
N SER A 228 6.58 -3.07 0.36
CA SER A 228 7.19 -2.38 1.50
C SER A 228 8.57 -1.79 1.19
N ASN A 229 9.36 -2.49 0.36
CA ASN A 229 10.65 -1.97 -0.09
C ASN A 229 10.51 -0.76 -1.03
N GLN A 230 9.50 -0.74 -1.89
CA GLN A 230 9.21 0.40 -2.76
C GLN A 230 8.69 1.59 -1.96
N ASP A 231 7.81 1.36 -1.00
CA ASP A 231 7.25 2.43 -0.16
C ASP A 231 8.31 3.13 0.68
N LEU A 232 9.42 2.44 1.01
CA LEU A 232 10.55 3.02 1.74
C LEU A 232 11.14 4.25 1.05
N VAL A 233 11.26 4.26 -0.28
CA VAL A 233 11.94 5.38 -0.98
C VAL A 233 11.21 6.71 -0.86
N GLY A 234 9.91 6.69 -0.59
CA GLY A 234 9.13 7.88 -0.31
C GLY A 234 9.05 8.23 1.19
N PHE A 235 9.69 7.44 2.07
CA PHE A 235 9.53 7.58 3.52
C PHE A 235 10.84 7.77 4.29
N VAL A 236 11.96 7.29 3.78
CA VAL A 236 13.26 7.30 4.50
C VAL A 236 13.61 8.68 5.05
N HIS A 237 13.43 9.74 4.26
CA HIS A 237 13.73 11.12 4.67
C HIS A 237 12.84 11.64 5.79
N GLN A 238 11.66 11.05 5.98
CA GLN A 238 10.69 11.47 6.99
C GLN A 238 11.05 10.92 8.38
N ILE A 239 11.13 9.60 8.52
CA ILE A 239 11.46 8.93 9.79
C ILE A 239 12.45 7.78 9.53
N PRO A 240 13.76 8.07 9.40
CA PRO A 240 14.78 7.08 9.06
C PRO A 240 14.82 5.85 9.98
N SER A 241 14.58 6.05 11.27
CA SER A 241 14.60 4.95 12.26
C SER A 241 13.50 3.91 12.00
N ARG A 242 12.33 4.33 11.57
CA ARG A 242 11.23 3.42 11.20
C ARG A 242 11.51 2.72 9.87
N ALA A 243 12.11 3.43 8.93
CA ALA A 243 12.55 2.84 7.65
C ALA A 243 13.59 1.75 7.90
N ARG A 244 14.59 2.01 8.75
CA ARG A 244 15.60 1.04 9.17
C ARG A 244 14.98 -0.24 9.74
N GLN A 245 14.05 -0.08 10.68
CA GLN A 245 13.37 -1.24 11.27
C GLN A 245 12.57 -2.04 10.22
N ARG A 246 11.90 -1.36 9.30
CA ARG A 246 11.14 -2.02 8.23
C ARG A 246 12.04 -2.86 7.32
N ILE A 247 13.25 -2.38 6.98
CA ILE A 247 14.21 -3.15 6.19
C ILE A 247 14.59 -4.44 6.92
N LEU A 248 14.87 -4.37 8.20
CA LEU A 248 15.22 -5.55 9.01
C LEU A 248 14.04 -6.53 9.13
N ASP A 249 12.81 -6.02 9.35
CA ASP A 249 11.59 -6.83 9.40
C ASP A 249 11.36 -7.59 8.07
N ILE A 250 11.57 -6.92 6.94
CA ILE A 250 11.41 -7.53 5.60
C ILE A 250 12.50 -8.57 5.36
N ALA A 251 13.75 -8.22 5.61
CA ALA A 251 14.89 -9.13 5.41
C ALA A 251 14.73 -10.43 6.21
N ALA A 252 14.17 -10.34 7.42
CA ALA A 252 13.91 -11.51 8.26
C ALA A 252 12.93 -12.53 7.67
N THR A 253 12.20 -12.17 6.62
CA THR A 253 11.27 -13.08 5.92
C THR A 253 11.89 -13.74 4.68
N GLN A 254 13.15 -13.44 4.36
CA GLN A 254 13.87 -14.02 3.24
C GLN A 254 14.36 -15.43 3.57
N PHE A 255 14.46 -16.29 2.54
CA PHE A 255 15.01 -17.65 2.65
C PHE A 255 16.54 -17.68 2.43
N PRO A 256 17.25 -18.73 2.90
CA PRO A 256 18.69 -18.84 2.69
C PRO A 256 19.14 -18.91 1.22
N ASP A 257 18.27 -19.34 0.30
CA ASP A 257 18.51 -19.37 -1.14
C ASP A 257 18.27 -18.02 -1.84
N GLY A 258 17.91 -17.00 -1.06
CA GLY A 258 17.63 -15.65 -1.54
C GLY A 258 16.17 -15.42 -1.96
N GLY A 259 15.36 -16.46 -2.11
CA GLY A 259 13.91 -16.30 -2.27
C GLY A 259 13.26 -15.70 -1.03
N CYS A 260 11.99 -15.36 -1.10
CA CYS A 260 11.27 -14.77 0.03
C CYS A 260 9.78 -15.05 -0.02
N TYR A 261 9.11 -14.84 1.10
CA TYR A 261 7.66 -14.74 1.10
C TYR A 261 7.23 -13.47 0.35
N HIS A 262 6.18 -13.60 -0.45
CA HIS A 262 5.59 -12.44 -1.14
C HIS A 262 4.93 -11.45 -0.16
N GLN A 263 4.51 -11.92 1.01
CA GLN A 263 3.96 -11.09 2.09
C GLN A 263 4.34 -11.57 3.47
N TYR A 264 4.24 -10.68 4.46
CA TYR A 264 4.37 -10.97 5.87
C TYR A 264 3.27 -10.30 6.70
N GLN A 265 3.00 -10.81 7.90
CA GLN A 265 1.98 -10.26 8.77
C GLN A 265 2.55 -9.12 9.64
N PRO A 266 1.91 -7.95 9.70
CA PRO A 266 2.46 -6.78 10.36
C PRO A 266 2.61 -6.93 11.88
N LEU A 267 1.75 -7.72 12.53
CA LEU A 267 1.79 -7.92 13.98
C LEU A 267 2.86 -8.92 14.41
N THR A 268 2.99 -10.03 13.69
CA THR A 268 3.93 -11.11 14.04
C THR A 268 5.29 -10.94 13.36
N LYS A 269 5.39 -10.11 12.33
CA LYS A 269 6.58 -9.94 11.48
C LYS A 269 7.01 -11.22 10.76
N ARG A 270 6.10 -12.17 10.59
CA ARG A 270 6.36 -13.46 9.94
C ARG A 270 5.77 -13.51 8.55
N GLY A 271 6.54 -14.07 7.61
CA GLY A 271 6.07 -14.37 6.27
C GLY A 271 5.00 -15.48 6.28
N ASN A 272 4.19 -15.50 5.22
CA ASN A 272 3.23 -16.57 4.95
C ASN A 272 2.96 -16.71 3.44
N ASN A 273 2.43 -17.84 3.04
CA ASN A 273 2.10 -18.17 1.65
C ASN A 273 0.60 -18.05 1.31
N ASP A 274 -0.18 -17.32 2.10
CA ASP A 274 -1.64 -17.26 1.92
C ASP A 274 -2.05 -16.74 0.53
N ILE A 275 -1.22 -15.86 -0.07
CA ILE A 275 -1.41 -15.36 -1.43
C ILE A 275 -0.41 -15.95 -2.43
N GLY A 276 0.33 -16.99 -2.02
CA GLY A 276 1.36 -17.66 -2.80
C GLY A 276 2.74 -17.01 -2.74
N GLY A 277 3.71 -17.62 -3.40
CA GLY A 277 5.11 -17.22 -3.45
C GLY A 277 5.72 -17.49 -4.81
N GLY A 278 7.05 -17.41 -4.94
CA GLY A 278 7.78 -17.70 -6.17
C GLY A 278 7.81 -16.56 -7.19
N PHE A 279 7.69 -15.31 -6.73
CA PHE A 279 7.87 -14.11 -7.54
C PHE A 279 9.36 -13.75 -7.57
N ASN A 280 10.01 -13.93 -8.72
CA ASN A 280 11.46 -13.83 -8.78
C ASN A 280 12.01 -12.39 -8.83
N ASP A 281 11.17 -11.39 -8.94
CA ASP A 281 11.56 -9.99 -8.75
C ASP A 281 11.67 -9.59 -7.26
N ASP A 282 10.94 -10.27 -6.38
CA ASP A 282 10.83 -9.89 -4.96
C ASP A 282 12.19 -9.70 -4.26
N PRO A 283 13.18 -10.61 -4.35
CA PRO A 283 14.45 -10.45 -3.64
C PRO A 283 15.23 -9.19 -4.00
N MET A 284 15.12 -8.72 -5.24
CA MET A 284 15.86 -7.55 -5.72
C MET A 284 15.40 -6.24 -5.07
N TRP A 285 14.16 -6.18 -4.64
CA TRP A 285 13.61 -5.00 -3.97
C TRP A 285 14.25 -4.74 -2.60
N LEU A 286 14.80 -5.77 -1.93
CA LEU A 286 15.53 -5.58 -0.69
C LEU A 286 16.84 -4.79 -0.91
N ILE A 287 17.52 -5.03 -2.02
CA ILE A 287 18.70 -4.23 -2.42
C ILE A 287 18.28 -2.78 -2.64
N PHE A 288 17.19 -2.55 -3.39
CA PHE A 288 16.68 -1.21 -3.64
C PHE A 288 16.36 -0.43 -2.37
N GLY A 289 15.53 -1.00 -1.48
CA GLY A 289 15.13 -0.35 -0.24
C GLY A 289 16.32 -0.06 0.68
N THR A 290 17.25 -1.02 0.80
CA THR A 290 18.45 -0.86 1.64
C THR A 290 19.40 0.20 1.08
N VAL A 291 19.65 0.19 -0.24
CA VAL A 291 20.52 1.18 -0.89
C VAL A 291 19.91 2.58 -0.81
N ALA A 292 18.60 2.72 -1.02
CA ALA A 292 17.91 3.99 -0.85
C ALA A 292 18.06 4.54 0.58
N TYR A 293 17.92 3.68 1.58
CA TYR A 293 18.16 4.05 2.98
C TYR A 293 19.59 4.52 3.23
N VAL A 294 20.59 3.76 2.76
CA VAL A 294 22.00 4.13 2.95
C VAL A 294 22.35 5.43 2.21
N LYS A 295 21.85 5.63 0.99
CA LYS A 295 22.04 6.86 0.22
C LYS A 295 21.47 8.09 0.94
N GLU A 296 20.29 7.97 1.55
CA GLU A 296 19.61 9.08 2.23
C GLU A 296 20.21 9.39 3.60
N THR A 297 20.63 8.36 4.35
CA THR A 297 21.02 8.52 5.76
C THR A 297 22.53 8.50 6.00
N GLY A 298 23.30 7.89 5.10
CA GLY A 298 24.72 7.58 5.33
C GLY A 298 24.96 6.50 6.39
N ASP A 299 23.91 5.82 6.89
CA ASP A 299 24.00 4.77 7.91
C ASP A 299 24.35 3.42 7.31
N PHE A 300 25.65 3.15 7.21
CA PHE A 300 26.17 1.86 6.77
C PHE A 300 26.07 0.78 7.88
N SER A 301 25.83 1.17 9.14
CA SER A 301 25.78 0.21 10.25
C SER A 301 24.62 -0.78 10.13
N ILE A 302 23.60 -0.45 9.38
CA ILE A 302 22.49 -1.36 9.08
C ILE A 302 22.96 -2.66 8.41
N LEU A 303 24.05 -2.62 7.65
CA LEU A 303 24.56 -3.76 6.89
C LEU A 303 25.19 -4.83 7.79
N ASP A 304 25.61 -4.46 9.00
CA ASP A 304 26.17 -5.36 9.99
C ASP A 304 25.12 -5.93 10.95
N GLU A 305 23.85 -5.47 10.86
CA GLU A 305 22.78 -5.96 11.72
C GLU A 305 22.53 -7.44 11.49
N PRO A 306 22.49 -8.24 12.57
CA PRO A 306 22.19 -9.65 12.48
C PRO A 306 20.69 -9.85 12.21
N VAL A 307 20.37 -10.49 11.10
CA VAL A 307 18.99 -10.78 10.66
C VAL A 307 18.88 -12.27 10.39
N ALA A 308 17.84 -12.91 10.92
CA ALA A 308 17.58 -14.32 10.72
C ALA A 308 16.94 -14.57 9.34
N PHE A 309 17.25 -15.70 8.70
CA PHE A 309 16.47 -16.19 7.56
C PHE A 309 15.17 -16.84 8.03
N ASP A 310 14.07 -16.57 7.32
CA ASP A 310 12.73 -17.13 7.60
C ASP A 310 12.30 -16.97 9.08
N ASN A 311 12.70 -15.88 9.71
CA ASN A 311 12.49 -15.64 11.14
C ASN A 311 12.96 -16.80 12.04
N GLN A 312 13.92 -17.65 11.63
CA GLN A 312 14.40 -18.81 12.38
C GLN A 312 15.54 -18.41 13.33
N PRO A 313 15.35 -18.51 14.65
CA PRO A 313 16.42 -18.22 15.59
C PRO A 313 17.66 -19.11 15.35
N GLY A 314 18.85 -18.50 15.37
CA GLY A 314 20.12 -19.18 15.14
C GLY A 314 20.58 -19.19 13.67
N SER A 315 19.82 -18.57 12.76
CA SER A 315 20.20 -18.38 11.36
C SER A 315 20.66 -16.96 11.04
N GLU A 316 20.90 -16.15 12.07
CA GLU A 316 21.23 -14.73 11.92
C GLU A 316 22.56 -14.54 11.19
N VAL A 317 22.53 -13.72 10.17
CA VAL A 317 23.70 -13.26 9.41
C VAL A 317 23.60 -11.73 9.24
N PRO A 318 24.70 -11.03 8.91
CA PRO A 318 24.63 -9.61 8.59
C PRO A 318 23.65 -9.31 7.46
N LEU A 319 22.94 -8.18 7.50
CA LEU A 319 22.03 -7.77 6.43
C LEU A 319 22.73 -7.75 5.05
N LEU A 320 24.03 -7.43 5.00
CA LEU A 320 24.79 -7.49 3.75
C LEU A 320 24.73 -8.87 3.10
N GLU A 321 24.68 -9.96 3.89
CA GLU A 321 24.54 -11.32 3.38
C GLU A 321 23.14 -11.53 2.75
N HIS A 322 22.09 -10.96 3.32
CA HIS A 322 20.76 -10.96 2.71
C HIS A 322 20.75 -10.28 1.34
N LEU A 323 21.49 -9.16 1.19
CA LEU A 323 21.64 -8.53 -0.14
C LEU A 323 22.42 -9.43 -1.11
N ARG A 324 23.44 -10.13 -0.62
CA ARG A 324 24.23 -11.06 -1.44
C ARG A 324 23.39 -12.22 -1.95
N VAL A 325 22.58 -12.85 -1.09
CA VAL A 325 21.72 -13.95 -1.55
C VAL A 325 20.59 -13.46 -2.43
N SER A 326 20.07 -12.22 -2.24
CA SER A 326 19.13 -11.59 -3.18
C SER A 326 19.72 -11.46 -4.58
N PHE A 327 20.96 -10.97 -4.68
CA PHE A 327 21.68 -10.87 -5.95
C PHE A 327 21.91 -12.26 -6.57
N ASN A 328 22.36 -13.22 -5.75
CA ASN A 328 22.64 -14.59 -6.20
C ASN A 328 21.37 -15.30 -6.67
N HIS A 329 20.22 -15.07 -6.04
CA HIS A 329 18.95 -15.67 -6.45
C HIS A 329 18.66 -15.45 -7.92
N VAL A 330 18.93 -14.29 -8.46
CA VAL A 330 18.73 -14.01 -9.90
C VAL A 330 19.71 -14.80 -10.76
N ILE A 331 21.00 -14.78 -10.43
CA ILE A 331 22.02 -15.46 -11.24
C ILE A 331 21.96 -16.99 -11.15
N ASP A 332 21.40 -17.52 -10.07
CA ASP A 332 21.17 -18.96 -9.88
C ASP A 332 19.88 -19.44 -10.59
N ASN A 333 19.02 -18.49 -11.03
CA ASN A 333 17.75 -18.71 -11.70
C ASN A 333 17.71 -18.01 -13.07
N LEU A 334 18.65 -18.34 -13.94
CA LEU A 334 18.67 -17.88 -15.33
C LEU A 334 18.04 -18.91 -16.27
N GLY A 335 17.33 -18.42 -17.28
CA GLY A 335 16.71 -19.23 -18.31
C GLY A 335 17.61 -19.48 -19.53
N PRO A 336 17.04 -20.06 -20.60
CA PRO A 336 17.80 -20.46 -21.79
C PRO A 336 18.52 -19.33 -22.53
N HIS A 337 18.04 -18.09 -22.40
CA HIS A 337 18.65 -16.92 -23.05
C HIS A 337 19.61 -16.16 -22.11
N GLY A 338 19.89 -16.69 -20.91
CA GLY A 338 20.67 -15.99 -19.89
C GLY A 338 19.92 -14.84 -19.25
N LEU A 339 18.60 -14.80 -19.40
CA LEU A 339 17.70 -13.84 -18.76
C LEU A 339 17.11 -14.43 -17.47
N PRO A 340 16.68 -13.62 -16.51
CA PRO A 340 16.12 -14.13 -15.27
C PRO A 340 14.81 -14.89 -15.49
N LEU A 341 14.66 -16.04 -14.83
CA LEU A 341 13.39 -16.75 -14.78
C LEU A 341 12.35 -15.89 -14.06
N ILE A 342 11.14 -15.80 -14.62
CA ILE A 342 10.05 -15.02 -14.05
C ILE A 342 9.46 -15.65 -12.77
N GLY A 343 9.58 -16.98 -12.62
CA GLY A 343 8.91 -17.73 -11.57
C GLY A 343 7.40 -17.80 -11.80
N ARG A 344 6.62 -17.57 -10.76
CA ARG A 344 5.17 -17.47 -10.86
C ARG A 344 4.72 -16.25 -11.67
N ALA A 345 5.31 -15.11 -11.38
CA ALA A 345 5.19 -13.84 -12.08
C ALA A 345 6.34 -12.93 -11.64
N ASP A 346 6.44 -11.75 -12.21
CA ASP A 346 7.24 -10.64 -11.70
C ASP A 346 6.32 -9.57 -11.07
N TRP A 347 6.68 -8.29 -11.13
CA TRP A 347 5.85 -7.19 -10.62
C TRP A 347 4.40 -7.23 -11.13
N ASN A 348 4.17 -7.73 -12.33
CA ASN A 348 2.82 -7.96 -12.84
C ASN A 348 2.36 -9.36 -12.44
N ASP A 349 1.74 -9.46 -11.28
CA ASP A 349 1.26 -10.71 -10.66
C ASP A 349 0.36 -11.54 -11.59
N CYS A 350 -0.27 -10.88 -12.55
CA CYS A 350 -1.25 -11.47 -13.45
C CYS A 350 -0.64 -12.01 -14.76
N LEU A 351 0.67 -11.82 -15.01
CA LEU A 351 1.37 -12.36 -16.16
C LEU A 351 2.00 -13.72 -15.81
N ASN A 352 1.23 -14.80 -16.01
CA ASN A 352 1.55 -16.14 -15.51
C ASN A 352 2.06 -17.05 -16.62
N LEU A 353 3.26 -16.82 -17.11
CA LEU A 353 3.83 -17.45 -18.30
C LEU A 353 4.25 -18.92 -18.12
N ASN A 354 4.16 -19.45 -16.92
CA ASN A 354 4.39 -20.86 -16.58
C ASN A 354 3.10 -21.58 -16.13
N CYS A 355 1.97 -20.90 -16.12
CA CYS A 355 0.65 -21.46 -15.79
C CYS A 355 -0.10 -21.84 -17.06
N PHE A 356 -0.81 -22.98 -17.03
CA PHE A 356 -1.54 -23.50 -18.20
C PHE A 356 -2.91 -24.05 -17.82
N SER A 357 -3.52 -23.48 -16.82
CA SER A 357 -4.90 -23.80 -16.50
C SER A 357 -5.85 -23.13 -17.48
N THR A 358 -6.88 -23.86 -17.91
CA THR A 358 -7.99 -23.27 -18.65
C THR A 358 -8.98 -22.53 -17.77
N ASP A 359 -8.86 -22.68 -16.44
CA ASP A 359 -9.61 -21.90 -15.46
C ASP A 359 -8.78 -20.68 -15.04
N PRO A 360 -9.24 -19.44 -15.34
CA PRO A 360 -8.54 -18.22 -14.95
C PRO A 360 -8.29 -18.10 -13.45
N ASN A 361 -9.16 -18.67 -12.62
CA ASN A 361 -8.98 -18.66 -11.17
C ASN A 361 -7.81 -19.51 -10.68
N GLU A 362 -7.32 -20.42 -11.51
CA GLU A 362 -6.15 -21.25 -11.20
C GLU A 362 -4.83 -20.68 -11.69
N SER A 363 -4.85 -19.55 -12.41
CA SER A 363 -3.65 -18.92 -12.98
C SER A 363 -2.59 -18.61 -11.93
N PHE A 364 -3.01 -18.33 -10.70
CA PHE A 364 -2.12 -18.07 -9.56
C PHE A 364 -1.44 -19.31 -8.97
N GLN A 365 -1.89 -20.52 -9.28
CA GLN A 365 -1.57 -21.68 -8.43
C GLN A 365 -0.60 -22.67 -9.03
N THR A 366 -0.19 -22.55 -10.29
CA THR A 366 0.26 -23.75 -10.98
C THR A 366 1.68 -23.75 -11.50
N THR A 367 2.43 -22.68 -11.28
CA THR A 367 3.76 -22.53 -11.91
C THR A 367 4.85 -23.40 -11.31
N GLU A 368 4.72 -23.75 -10.04
CA GLU A 368 5.78 -24.44 -9.30
C GLU A 368 5.77 -25.96 -9.51
N ASN A 369 4.67 -26.53 -9.96
CA ASN A 369 4.41 -27.98 -9.94
C ASN A 369 4.59 -28.67 -11.30
N ARG A 370 5.23 -28.03 -12.26
CA ARG A 370 5.52 -28.72 -13.52
C ARG A 370 6.75 -29.60 -13.37
N ALA A 371 6.66 -30.83 -13.88
CA ALA A 371 7.76 -31.80 -13.84
C ALA A 371 9.06 -31.26 -14.44
N GLU A 372 8.98 -30.25 -15.31
CA GLU A 372 10.12 -29.66 -16.02
C GLU A 372 10.53 -28.28 -15.46
N GLY A 373 9.88 -27.81 -14.39
CA GLY A 373 10.16 -26.52 -13.74
C GLY A 373 9.70 -25.30 -14.54
N SER A 374 10.01 -24.13 -14.00
CA SER A 374 9.79 -22.84 -14.64
C SER A 374 10.85 -22.59 -15.73
N LYS A 375 10.44 -22.07 -16.88
CA LYS A 375 11.35 -21.75 -18.01
C LYS A 375 11.13 -20.35 -18.57
N ALA A 376 9.99 -19.72 -18.25
CA ALA A 376 9.68 -18.38 -18.73
C ALA A 376 10.64 -17.34 -18.14
N GLU A 377 11.07 -16.37 -18.96
CA GLU A 377 12.09 -15.39 -18.62
C GLU A 377 11.50 -13.97 -18.66
N SER A 378 11.96 -13.07 -17.76
CA SER A 378 11.46 -11.69 -17.64
C SER A 378 12.52 -10.65 -18.01
N LEU A 379 12.18 -9.80 -18.97
CA LEU A 379 13.00 -8.62 -19.33
C LEU A 379 12.86 -7.49 -18.28
N MET A 380 11.74 -7.43 -17.57
CA MET A 380 11.58 -6.50 -16.46
C MET A 380 12.58 -6.81 -15.33
N ILE A 381 12.68 -8.07 -14.90
CA ILE A 381 13.67 -8.49 -13.88
C ILE A 381 15.09 -8.29 -14.39
N ALA A 382 15.37 -8.50 -15.68
CA ALA A 382 16.68 -8.25 -16.25
C ALA A 382 17.09 -6.78 -16.13
N GLY A 383 16.20 -5.83 -16.46
CA GLY A 383 16.44 -4.40 -16.26
C GLY A 383 16.62 -4.03 -14.79
N GLN A 384 15.79 -4.58 -13.90
CA GLN A 384 15.88 -4.44 -12.46
C GLN A 384 17.24 -4.94 -11.93
N PHE A 385 17.67 -6.12 -12.37
CA PHE A 385 18.95 -6.70 -11.99
C PHE A 385 20.14 -5.82 -12.38
N VAL A 386 20.11 -5.20 -13.57
CA VAL A 386 21.18 -4.31 -14.03
C VAL A 386 21.30 -3.08 -13.10
N ILE A 387 20.16 -2.47 -12.72
CA ILE A 387 20.17 -1.30 -11.83
C ILE A 387 20.67 -1.68 -10.43
N TYR A 388 20.02 -2.65 -9.81
CA TYR A 388 20.30 -3.00 -8.41
C TYR A 388 21.58 -3.80 -8.25
N GLY A 389 22.03 -4.51 -9.30
CA GLY A 389 23.34 -5.12 -9.33
C GLY A 389 24.48 -4.10 -9.35
N ARG A 390 24.31 -2.99 -10.10
CA ARG A 390 25.25 -1.84 -10.05
C ARG A 390 25.28 -1.20 -8.67
N ASP A 391 24.09 -1.00 -8.06
CA ASP A 391 23.99 -0.45 -6.70
C ASP A 391 24.63 -1.39 -5.66
N TYR A 392 24.41 -2.70 -5.76
CA TYR A 392 25.06 -3.69 -4.91
C TYR A 392 26.59 -3.67 -5.08
N ALA A 393 27.09 -3.66 -6.31
CA ALA A 393 28.52 -3.58 -6.58
C ALA A 393 29.14 -2.29 -6.03
N ALA A 394 28.45 -1.16 -6.19
CA ALA A 394 28.92 0.12 -5.64
C ALA A 394 28.97 0.10 -4.11
N LEU A 395 27.94 -0.51 -3.46
CA LEU A 395 27.91 -0.70 -2.03
C LEU A 395 29.09 -1.58 -1.55
N CYS A 396 29.33 -2.71 -2.22
CA CYS A 396 30.47 -3.60 -1.92
C CYS A 396 31.83 -2.87 -2.05
N ARG A 397 32.03 -2.06 -3.10
CA ARG A 397 33.24 -1.25 -3.24
C ARG A 397 33.40 -0.26 -2.10
N ARG A 398 32.32 0.40 -1.71
CA ARG A 398 32.33 1.36 -0.60
C ARG A 398 32.75 0.71 0.73
N LEU A 399 32.44 -0.57 0.90
CA LEU A 399 32.82 -1.38 2.07
C LEU A 399 34.21 -2.04 1.94
N GLY A 400 34.92 -1.89 0.81
CA GLY A 400 36.19 -2.53 0.54
C GLY A 400 36.11 -3.98 0.10
N HIS A 401 34.93 -4.45 -0.30
CA HIS A 401 34.70 -5.80 -0.84
C HIS A 401 34.88 -5.82 -2.38
N ASP A 402 36.04 -5.39 -2.87
CA ASP A 402 36.30 -5.18 -4.30
C ASP A 402 36.12 -6.46 -5.13
N THR A 403 36.56 -7.61 -4.63
CA THR A 403 36.39 -8.91 -5.32
C THR A 403 34.92 -9.22 -5.59
N GLU A 404 34.06 -8.98 -4.62
CA GLU A 404 32.62 -9.19 -4.75
C GLU A 404 31.99 -8.17 -5.68
N ALA A 405 32.41 -6.91 -5.58
CA ALA A 405 31.96 -5.86 -6.51
C ALA A 405 32.29 -6.20 -7.95
N ASP A 406 33.52 -6.67 -8.22
CA ASP A 406 33.96 -7.07 -9.55
C ASP A 406 33.22 -8.34 -10.04
N ARG A 407 32.92 -9.27 -9.14
CA ARG A 407 32.06 -10.42 -9.45
C ARG A 407 30.67 -9.96 -9.86
N ALA A 408 30.06 -9.09 -9.06
CA ALA A 408 28.71 -8.58 -9.35
C ALA A 408 28.66 -7.85 -10.70
N MET A 409 29.64 -6.99 -10.99
CA MET A 409 29.70 -6.27 -12.27
C MET A 409 29.84 -7.19 -13.47
N ARG A 410 30.59 -8.31 -13.39
CA ARG A 410 30.65 -9.27 -14.49
C ARG A 410 29.29 -9.88 -14.84
N TYR A 411 28.46 -10.17 -13.82
CA TYR A 411 27.09 -10.66 -14.03
C TYR A 411 26.17 -9.56 -14.59
N VAL A 412 26.31 -8.34 -14.12
CA VAL A 412 25.59 -7.17 -14.65
C VAL A 412 25.92 -6.96 -16.13
N ASP A 413 27.20 -6.99 -16.49
CA ASP A 413 27.63 -6.83 -17.89
C ASP A 413 27.11 -7.98 -18.78
N ALA A 414 27.15 -9.21 -18.26
CA ALA A 414 26.59 -10.37 -18.97
C ALA A 414 25.07 -10.24 -19.18
N MET A 415 24.34 -9.72 -18.19
CA MET A 415 22.90 -9.46 -18.32
C MET A 415 22.61 -8.37 -19.36
N VAL A 416 23.39 -7.29 -19.39
CA VAL A 416 23.26 -6.25 -20.42
C VAL A 416 23.41 -6.85 -21.81
N GLU A 417 24.43 -7.69 -22.02
CA GLU A 417 24.63 -8.38 -23.31
C GLU A 417 23.50 -9.37 -23.64
N ALA A 418 22.99 -10.10 -22.65
CA ALA A 418 21.84 -11.00 -22.84
C ALA A 418 20.58 -10.22 -23.29
N VAL A 419 20.28 -9.08 -22.64
CA VAL A 419 19.17 -8.23 -23.06
C VAL A 419 19.36 -7.68 -24.47
N LYS A 420 20.55 -7.21 -24.81
CA LYS A 420 20.83 -6.73 -26.19
C LYS A 420 20.66 -7.84 -27.24
N ALA A 421 21.14 -9.03 -26.94
CA ALA A 421 21.12 -10.16 -27.89
C ALA A 421 19.73 -10.80 -28.04
N HIS A 422 18.99 -10.91 -26.96
CA HIS A 422 17.75 -11.70 -26.91
C HIS A 422 16.51 -10.89 -26.52
N GLY A 423 16.68 -9.73 -25.90
CA GLY A 423 15.57 -8.93 -25.38
C GLY A 423 15.08 -7.80 -26.28
N TRP A 424 15.60 -7.66 -27.50
CA TRP A 424 15.31 -6.54 -28.40
C TRP A 424 14.49 -6.95 -29.62
N ASP A 425 13.37 -6.27 -29.89
CA ASP A 425 12.45 -6.51 -31.00
C ASP A 425 12.60 -5.51 -32.18
N GLY A 426 13.72 -4.80 -32.24
CA GLY A 426 14.02 -3.82 -33.30
C GLY A 426 13.63 -2.37 -32.97
N GLU A 427 12.50 -2.15 -32.30
CA GLU A 427 12.02 -0.83 -31.88
C GLU A 427 11.79 -0.69 -30.36
N TRP A 428 11.62 -1.82 -29.63
CA TRP A 428 11.41 -1.86 -28.19
C TRP A 428 11.93 -3.14 -27.55
N TYR A 429 12.00 -3.19 -26.21
CA TYR A 429 12.38 -4.39 -25.47
C TYR A 429 11.17 -5.35 -25.39
N LEU A 430 11.42 -6.64 -25.60
CA LEU A 430 10.45 -7.70 -25.33
C LEU A 430 9.96 -7.60 -23.87
N ARG A 431 8.78 -8.16 -23.61
CA ARG A 431 8.30 -8.30 -22.23
C ARG A 431 8.92 -9.51 -21.56
N ALA A 432 8.95 -10.62 -22.28
CA ALA A 432 9.34 -11.92 -21.72
C ALA A 432 9.56 -12.96 -22.84
N TYR A 433 10.09 -14.11 -22.42
CA TYR A 433 9.90 -15.37 -23.13
C TYR A 433 8.96 -16.25 -22.32
N ASP A 434 7.99 -16.87 -22.96
CA ASP A 434 7.07 -17.79 -22.29
C ASP A 434 7.73 -19.16 -22.02
N TYR A 435 6.99 -20.06 -21.36
CA TYR A 435 7.46 -21.41 -21.05
C TYR A 435 7.95 -22.18 -22.29
N PHE A 436 7.38 -21.92 -23.46
CA PHE A 436 7.73 -22.60 -24.72
C PHE A 436 8.87 -21.92 -25.49
N GLY A 437 9.43 -20.85 -24.94
CA GLY A 437 10.47 -20.04 -25.59
C GLY A 437 9.95 -19.11 -26.68
N ARG A 438 8.64 -18.80 -26.69
CA ARG A 438 8.05 -17.83 -27.62
C ARG A 438 8.16 -16.40 -27.03
N LYS A 439 8.38 -15.44 -27.91
CA LYS A 439 8.46 -14.03 -27.52
C LYS A 439 7.11 -13.50 -27.06
N VAL A 440 7.11 -12.80 -25.94
CA VAL A 440 5.99 -12.02 -25.40
C VAL A 440 6.37 -10.53 -25.44
N GLY A 441 5.45 -9.68 -25.87
CA GLY A 441 5.75 -8.26 -26.05
C GLY A 441 6.54 -7.98 -27.33
N SER A 442 6.31 -8.74 -28.39
CA SER A 442 6.93 -8.63 -29.70
C SER A 442 5.96 -8.08 -30.74
N SER A 443 6.51 -7.41 -31.75
CA SER A 443 5.78 -7.01 -32.96
C SER A 443 5.11 -8.20 -33.66
N GLU A 444 5.62 -9.42 -33.46
CA GLU A 444 5.09 -10.67 -34.00
C GLU A 444 3.80 -11.12 -33.30
N ASN A 445 3.53 -10.68 -32.07
CA ASN A 445 2.33 -11.06 -31.33
C ASN A 445 1.06 -10.44 -31.95
N LYS A 446 -0.08 -11.10 -31.80
CA LYS A 446 -1.38 -10.56 -32.24
C LYS A 446 -1.82 -9.39 -31.34
N GLU A 447 -1.77 -9.60 -30.03
CA GLU A 447 -2.12 -8.66 -28.95
C GLU A 447 -0.97 -8.61 -27.96
N GLY A 448 -0.92 -7.64 -27.08
CA GLY A 448 0.18 -7.47 -26.13
C GLY A 448 1.55 -7.36 -26.85
N LYS A 449 1.65 -6.50 -27.87
CA LYS A 449 2.89 -6.34 -28.66
C LYS A 449 3.97 -5.56 -27.93
N ILE A 450 3.59 -4.65 -27.07
CA ILE A 450 4.50 -3.82 -26.28
C ILE A 450 3.95 -3.67 -24.87
N PHE A 451 4.83 -3.73 -23.87
CA PHE A 451 4.52 -3.61 -22.45
C PHE A 451 5.39 -2.55 -21.79
N VAL A 452 4.83 -1.78 -20.87
CA VAL A 452 5.53 -0.67 -20.22
C VAL A 452 6.63 -1.13 -19.26
N GLU A 453 6.47 -2.28 -18.60
CA GLU A 453 7.36 -2.73 -17.54
C GLU A 453 8.80 -2.91 -18.04
N SER A 454 8.98 -3.66 -19.13
CA SER A 454 10.31 -3.84 -19.70
C SER A 454 10.88 -2.55 -20.30
N GLN A 455 10.01 -1.70 -20.90
CA GLN A 455 10.46 -0.41 -21.41
C GLN A 455 10.97 0.48 -20.26
N GLY A 456 10.21 0.60 -19.18
CA GLY A 456 10.61 1.37 -18.01
C GLY A 456 11.95 0.88 -17.43
N TRP A 457 12.03 -0.40 -17.08
CA TRP A 457 13.20 -0.94 -16.40
C TRP A 457 14.46 -0.98 -17.25
N CYS A 458 14.39 -1.41 -18.52
CA CYS A 458 15.55 -1.46 -19.40
C CYS A 458 16.05 -0.04 -19.78
N THR A 459 15.13 0.93 -19.91
CA THR A 459 15.54 2.33 -20.20
C THR A 459 16.13 3.03 -18.97
N MET A 460 15.56 2.84 -17.77
CA MET A 460 16.18 3.31 -16.53
C MET A 460 17.57 2.72 -16.32
N ALA A 461 17.77 1.45 -16.67
CA ALA A 461 19.06 0.78 -16.61
C ALA A 461 20.06 1.28 -17.68
N GLY A 462 19.61 2.06 -18.67
CA GLY A 462 20.43 2.55 -19.77
C GLY A 462 20.94 1.45 -20.70
N ILE A 463 20.24 0.31 -20.81
CA ILE A 463 20.68 -0.81 -21.64
C ILE A 463 20.60 -0.40 -23.12
N GLY A 464 21.73 -0.44 -23.82
CA GLY A 464 21.80 -0.03 -25.23
C GLY A 464 21.60 1.48 -25.46
N LEU A 465 21.95 2.31 -24.48
CA LEU A 465 21.84 3.77 -24.58
C LEU A 465 22.66 4.33 -25.76
N GLU A 466 23.90 3.90 -25.89
CA GLU A 466 24.81 4.35 -26.96
C GLU A 466 24.39 3.81 -28.33
N GLU A 467 23.76 2.63 -28.38
CA GLU A 467 23.24 2.03 -29.59
C GLU A 467 21.87 2.60 -30.02
N GLY A 468 21.32 3.52 -29.23
CA GLY A 468 20.04 4.16 -29.50
C GLY A 468 18.81 3.31 -29.19
N MET A 469 18.96 2.19 -28.50
CA MET A 469 17.85 1.29 -28.12
C MET A 469 16.92 2.00 -27.14
N VAL A 470 17.47 2.68 -26.12
CA VAL A 470 16.71 3.46 -25.14
C VAL A 470 15.83 4.51 -25.84
N ALA A 471 16.39 5.25 -26.79
CA ALA A 471 15.65 6.29 -27.50
C ALA A 471 14.49 5.71 -28.32
N LYS A 472 14.73 4.63 -29.07
CA LYS A 472 13.68 3.95 -29.87
C LYS A 472 12.59 3.35 -28.99
N SER A 473 12.97 2.73 -27.87
CA SER A 473 12.04 2.17 -26.91
C SER A 473 11.08 3.24 -26.35
N LEU A 474 11.62 4.38 -25.89
CA LEU A 474 10.80 5.48 -25.36
C LEU A 474 9.95 6.18 -26.43
N ASP A 475 10.44 6.24 -27.68
CA ASP A 475 9.62 6.71 -28.81
C ASP A 475 8.48 5.72 -29.12
N SER A 476 8.71 4.42 -28.96
CA SER A 476 7.67 3.39 -29.06
C SER A 476 6.65 3.48 -27.93
N VAL A 477 7.07 3.75 -26.68
CA VAL A 477 6.16 4.05 -25.57
C VAL A 477 5.26 5.24 -25.93
N LYS A 478 5.84 6.34 -26.39
CA LYS A 478 5.09 7.53 -26.81
C LYS A 478 4.08 7.23 -27.90
N LYS A 479 4.44 6.40 -28.86
CA LYS A 479 3.61 6.07 -30.01
C LYS A 479 2.46 5.10 -29.69
N TYR A 480 2.75 4.10 -28.85
CA TYR A 480 1.83 2.97 -28.68
C TYR A 480 1.16 2.90 -27.31
N LEU A 481 1.82 3.36 -26.25
CA LEU A 481 1.33 3.24 -24.88
C LEU A 481 0.80 4.54 -24.29
N ASP A 482 1.26 5.69 -24.78
CA ASP A 482 0.80 6.98 -24.28
C ASP A 482 -0.64 7.29 -24.65
N CYS A 483 -1.38 7.89 -23.73
CA CYS A 483 -2.72 8.41 -23.92
C CYS A 483 -2.97 9.64 -23.04
N ASP A 484 -4.17 10.21 -23.08
CA ASP A 484 -4.50 11.45 -22.38
C ASP A 484 -4.38 11.35 -20.86
N HIS A 485 -4.52 10.16 -20.29
CA HIS A 485 -4.57 9.91 -18.84
C HIS A 485 -3.32 9.22 -18.27
N GLY A 486 -2.29 8.99 -19.08
CA GLY A 486 -1.06 8.31 -18.70
C GLY A 486 -0.60 7.28 -19.70
N ILE A 487 0.28 6.37 -19.26
CA ILE A 487 0.87 5.32 -20.09
C ILE A 487 0.18 4.00 -19.72
N VAL A 488 -0.45 3.34 -20.70
CA VAL A 488 -1.09 2.02 -20.49
C VAL A 488 -0.06 0.92 -20.34
N LEU A 489 -0.43 -0.16 -19.64
CA LEU A 489 0.46 -1.30 -19.38
C LEU A 489 0.92 -2.01 -20.65
N ASN A 490 0.00 -2.26 -21.58
CA ASN A 490 0.29 -2.98 -22.82
C ASN A 490 -0.59 -2.50 -23.97
N ASN A 491 -0.18 -2.81 -25.19
CA ASN A 491 -0.95 -2.50 -26.39
C ASN A 491 -0.62 -3.48 -27.54
N PRO A 492 -1.61 -3.95 -28.33
CA PRO A 492 -3.05 -3.89 -28.07
C PRO A 492 -3.48 -4.64 -26.81
N ALA A 493 -4.63 -4.25 -26.24
CA ALA A 493 -5.25 -5.01 -25.16
C ALA A 493 -5.64 -6.42 -25.61
N PHE A 494 -5.68 -7.37 -24.66
CA PHE A 494 -6.21 -8.71 -24.91
C PHE A 494 -7.74 -8.66 -25.03
N THR A 495 -8.28 -9.36 -26.03
CA THR A 495 -9.72 -9.43 -26.29
C THR A 495 -10.33 -10.78 -25.94
N GLU A 496 -9.51 -11.76 -25.61
CA GLU A 496 -9.91 -13.11 -25.22
C GLU A 496 -8.94 -13.67 -24.15
N TYR A 497 -9.39 -14.65 -23.37
CA TYR A 497 -8.52 -15.35 -22.44
C TYR A 497 -7.47 -16.17 -23.19
N VAL A 498 -6.20 -15.84 -22.93
CA VAL A 498 -5.04 -16.52 -23.48
C VAL A 498 -4.39 -17.33 -22.37
N VAL A 499 -4.60 -18.65 -22.36
CA VAL A 499 -4.12 -19.57 -21.31
C VAL A 499 -2.63 -19.41 -21.05
N ASP A 500 -1.83 -19.22 -22.09
CA ASP A 500 -0.37 -19.13 -21.99
C ASP A 500 0.12 -17.82 -21.34
N TYR A 501 -0.74 -16.82 -21.20
CA TYR A 501 -0.41 -15.54 -20.56
C TYR A 501 -1.05 -15.39 -19.16
N GLY A 502 -2.03 -16.22 -18.86
CA GLY A 502 -2.67 -16.26 -17.56
C GLY A 502 -3.67 -15.13 -17.30
N GLU A 503 -3.77 -14.72 -16.06
CA GLU A 503 -4.83 -13.85 -15.55
C GLU A 503 -4.91 -12.49 -16.25
N ILE A 504 -3.81 -11.93 -16.72
CA ILE A 504 -3.77 -10.64 -17.42
C ILE A 504 -4.79 -10.56 -18.57
N SER A 505 -5.02 -11.66 -19.26
CA SER A 505 -5.94 -11.74 -20.41
C SER A 505 -7.41 -11.96 -20.03
N THR A 506 -7.73 -12.08 -18.73
CA THR A 506 -9.10 -12.24 -18.25
C THR A 506 -9.84 -10.92 -18.02
N TYR A 507 -9.10 -9.85 -17.83
CA TYR A 507 -9.70 -8.53 -17.55
C TYR A 507 -10.24 -7.89 -18.82
N PRO A 508 -11.31 -7.09 -18.72
CA PRO A 508 -11.78 -6.29 -19.84
C PRO A 508 -10.68 -5.35 -20.37
N ALA A 509 -10.67 -5.12 -21.68
CA ALA A 509 -9.71 -4.23 -22.32
C ALA A 509 -9.74 -2.82 -21.70
N GLY A 510 -8.57 -2.28 -21.39
CA GLY A 510 -8.41 -0.96 -20.77
C GLY A 510 -8.56 -0.96 -19.24
N TYR A 511 -8.74 -2.11 -18.60
CA TYR A 511 -8.88 -2.20 -17.14
C TYR A 511 -7.81 -3.09 -16.52
N LYS A 512 -7.42 -2.73 -15.29
CA LYS A 512 -6.42 -3.45 -14.51
C LYS A 512 -5.17 -3.73 -15.35
N GLU A 513 -4.63 -4.95 -15.29
CA GLU A 513 -3.42 -5.33 -15.99
C GLU A 513 -3.61 -5.47 -17.51
N ASN A 514 -4.84 -5.52 -18.02
CA ASN A 514 -5.10 -5.59 -19.47
C ASN A 514 -5.24 -4.19 -20.08
N ALA A 515 -4.12 -3.55 -20.38
CA ALA A 515 -4.05 -2.20 -20.98
C ALA A 515 -4.69 -1.08 -20.13
N GLY A 516 -4.86 -1.28 -18.82
CA GLY A 516 -5.12 -0.21 -17.88
C GLY A 516 -3.86 0.66 -17.67
N ILE A 517 -4.01 1.79 -17.01
CA ILE A 517 -2.92 2.65 -16.59
C ILE A 517 -2.65 2.38 -15.13
N PHE A 518 -1.52 1.76 -14.80
CA PHE A 518 -1.02 1.75 -13.43
C PHE A 518 -0.17 2.99 -13.21
N ALA A 519 -0.65 3.91 -12.40
CA ALA A 519 0.07 5.16 -12.13
C ALA A 519 1.43 4.95 -11.47
N HIS A 520 1.63 3.79 -10.88
CA HIS A 520 2.83 3.31 -10.21
C HIS A 520 4.02 3.09 -11.17
N ASN A 521 3.82 2.57 -12.38
CA ASN A 521 4.93 2.31 -13.32
C ASN A 521 5.14 3.42 -14.36
N ASN A 522 4.29 4.42 -14.41
CA ASN A 522 4.53 5.60 -15.23
C ASN A 522 5.83 6.32 -14.84
N PRO A 523 6.20 6.51 -13.54
CA PRO A 523 7.50 7.04 -13.13
C PRO A 523 8.71 6.29 -13.68
N TRP A 524 8.62 4.99 -13.96
CA TRP A 524 9.74 4.26 -14.57
C TRP A 524 10.08 4.79 -15.96
N VAL A 525 9.05 5.11 -16.75
CA VAL A 525 9.23 5.75 -18.06
C VAL A 525 9.69 7.21 -17.90
N ILE A 526 9.14 7.93 -16.93
CA ILE A 526 9.56 9.31 -16.60
C ILE A 526 11.06 9.34 -16.33
N ILE A 527 11.58 8.44 -15.50
CA ILE A 527 13.00 8.31 -15.20
C ILE A 527 13.80 7.92 -16.48
N GLY A 528 13.28 6.98 -17.29
CA GLY A 528 13.90 6.63 -18.56
C GLY A 528 14.06 7.83 -19.50
N GLU A 529 13.06 8.72 -19.58
CA GLU A 529 13.14 9.96 -20.38
C GLU A 529 14.20 10.91 -19.80
N THR A 530 14.35 11.01 -18.49
CA THR A 530 15.42 11.84 -17.88
C THR A 530 16.81 11.29 -18.15
N VAL A 531 16.98 9.96 -18.23
CA VAL A 531 18.24 9.31 -18.64
C VAL A 531 18.68 9.78 -20.04
N LEU A 532 17.72 10.04 -20.94
CA LEU A 532 17.97 10.61 -22.26
C LEU A 532 18.06 12.15 -22.27
N GLY A 533 17.87 12.82 -21.14
CA GLY A 533 17.79 14.28 -21.09
C GLY A 533 16.51 14.87 -21.69
N ARG A 534 15.43 14.08 -21.82
CA ARG A 534 14.14 14.50 -22.39
C ARG A 534 13.18 15.00 -21.30
N GLY A 535 13.59 16.02 -20.55
CA GLY A 535 12.83 16.56 -19.40
C GLY A 535 11.41 17.02 -19.75
N ASP A 536 11.18 17.61 -20.92
CA ASP A 536 9.84 18.06 -21.34
C ASP A 536 8.85 16.87 -21.47
N ARG A 537 9.32 15.73 -21.99
CA ARG A 537 8.50 14.54 -22.12
C ARG A 537 8.26 13.86 -20.75
N ALA A 538 9.27 13.83 -19.91
CA ALA A 538 9.14 13.38 -18.53
C ALA A 538 8.09 14.21 -17.78
N TRP A 539 8.12 15.53 -17.93
CA TRP A 539 7.14 16.45 -17.37
C TRP A 539 5.74 16.26 -17.95
N GLU A 540 5.60 16.03 -19.25
CA GLU A 540 4.33 15.71 -19.88
C GLU A 540 3.68 14.48 -19.24
N TYR A 541 4.42 13.39 -19.07
CA TYR A 541 3.93 12.16 -18.47
C TYR A 541 3.57 12.35 -16.99
N TYR A 542 4.41 13.04 -16.23
CA TYR A 542 4.14 13.35 -14.84
C TYR A 542 2.79 14.07 -14.67
N ARG A 543 2.51 15.07 -15.48
CA ARG A 543 1.28 15.85 -15.40
C ARG A 543 0.01 15.02 -15.67
N LYS A 544 0.10 13.94 -16.43
CA LYS A 544 -1.05 13.08 -16.75
C LYS A 544 -1.52 12.25 -15.55
N ILE A 545 -0.61 11.94 -14.63
CA ILE A 545 -0.90 11.07 -13.47
C ILE A 545 -0.89 11.82 -12.14
N CYS A 546 -0.36 13.04 -12.09
CA CYS A 546 -0.28 13.81 -10.86
C CYS A 546 -1.63 14.44 -10.50
N PRO A 547 -2.17 14.20 -9.29
CA PRO A 547 -3.49 14.69 -8.87
C PRO A 547 -3.68 16.19 -9.04
N ALA A 548 -2.64 17.00 -8.78
CA ALA A 548 -2.72 18.44 -8.90
C ALA A 548 -3.01 18.96 -10.32
N TYR A 549 -2.86 18.12 -11.36
CA TYR A 549 -3.11 18.48 -12.76
C TYR A 549 -4.35 17.79 -13.35
N VAL A 550 -5.02 16.93 -12.57
CA VAL A 550 -6.27 16.28 -12.99
C VAL A 550 -7.49 16.77 -12.23
N GLU A 551 -7.35 17.82 -11.41
CA GLU A 551 -8.43 18.44 -10.62
C GLU A 551 -9.63 18.85 -11.50
N GLU A 552 -9.38 19.36 -12.70
CA GLU A 552 -10.43 19.82 -13.64
C GLU A 552 -11.29 18.64 -14.15
N HIS A 553 -10.82 17.42 -14.01
CA HIS A 553 -11.49 16.18 -14.43
C HIS A 553 -11.89 15.31 -13.24
N SER A 554 -12.02 15.88 -12.03
CA SER A 554 -12.29 15.13 -10.79
C SER A 554 -13.57 14.29 -10.86
N ASP A 555 -14.61 14.77 -11.57
CA ASP A 555 -15.85 14.02 -11.79
C ASP A 555 -15.64 12.73 -12.62
N LEU A 556 -14.65 12.72 -13.51
CA LEU A 556 -14.24 11.53 -14.26
C LEU A 556 -13.28 10.68 -13.43
N HIS A 557 -12.29 11.31 -12.80
CA HIS A 557 -11.22 10.64 -12.05
C HIS A 557 -11.75 9.92 -10.80
N LYS A 558 -12.68 10.54 -10.05
CA LYS A 558 -13.46 9.96 -8.95
C LYS A 558 -12.69 9.59 -7.66
N VAL A 559 -11.37 9.62 -7.65
CA VAL A 559 -10.59 9.50 -6.41
C VAL A 559 -10.34 10.89 -5.83
N GLU A 560 -9.81 10.95 -4.61
CA GLU A 560 -9.55 12.23 -3.95
C GLU A 560 -8.62 13.10 -4.81
N PRO A 561 -8.92 14.41 -4.99
CA PRO A 561 -8.21 15.26 -5.96
C PRO A 561 -6.77 15.62 -5.57
N TYR A 562 -6.28 15.12 -4.45
CA TYR A 562 -4.92 15.35 -3.93
C TYR A 562 -4.15 14.05 -3.67
N VAL A 563 -4.67 12.89 -4.10
CA VAL A 563 -4.11 11.57 -3.85
C VAL A 563 -3.81 10.86 -5.16
N TYR A 564 -2.62 10.28 -5.27
CA TYR A 564 -2.31 9.37 -6.37
C TYR A 564 -3.17 8.11 -6.28
N CYS A 565 -3.77 7.73 -7.39
CA CYS A 565 -4.46 6.44 -7.53
C CYS A 565 -3.48 5.31 -7.85
N GLN A 566 -3.91 4.08 -7.66
CA GLN A 566 -3.19 2.90 -8.14
C GLN A 566 -3.33 2.76 -9.64
N MET A 567 -4.58 2.81 -10.13
CA MET A 567 -4.89 2.55 -11.52
C MET A 567 -5.94 3.53 -12.08
N THR A 568 -5.85 3.76 -13.37
CA THR A 568 -6.81 4.53 -14.16
C THR A 568 -7.22 3.69 -15.37
N ALA A 569 -8.49 3.77 -15.75
CA ALA A 569 -8.98 3.11 -16.95
C ALA A 569 -8.25 3.65 -18.20
N GLY A 570 -7.69 2.74 -19.00
CA GLY A 570 -6.91 3.05 -20.18
C GLY A 570 -7.76 3.45 -21.39
N LYS A 571 -7.07 3.70 -22.50
CA LYS A 571 -7.70 4.20 -23.76
C LYS A 571 -8.74 3.25 -24.35
N ASP A 572 -8.63 1.95 -24.08
CA ASP A 572 -9.54 0.93 -24.61
C ASP A 572 -10.72 0.63 -23.68
N ALA A 573 -10.78 1.28 -22.51
CA ALA A 573 -11.86 1.14 -21.56
C ALA A 573 -13.14 1.87 -22.00
N ALA A 574 -14.28 1.42 -21.48
CA ALA A 574 -15.56 2.09 -21.72
C ALA A 574 -15.64 3.52 -21.13
N ARG A 575 -14.85 3.80 -20.10
CA ARG A 575 -14.73 5.13 -19.47
C ARG A 575 -13.26 5.45 -19.22
N PRO A 576 -12.49 5.84 -20.25
CA PRO A 576 -11.09 6.20 -20.10
C PRO A 576 -10.92 7.34 -19.10
N GLY A 577 -9.93 7.24 -18.21
CA GLY A 577 -9.66 8.26 -17.20
C GLY A 577 -10.34 8.04 -15.83
N GLU A 578 -11.27 7.08 -15.71
CA GLU A 578 -11.85 6.71 -14.40
C GLU A 578 -10.80 5.98 -13.56
N ALA A 579 -10.47 6.53 -12.39
CA ALA A 579 -9.46 5.97 -11.50
C ALA A 579 -10.07 5.13 -10.37
N LYS A 580 -9.23 4.26 -9.77
CA LYS A 580 -9.56 3.39 -8.65
C LYS A 580 -8.37 3.24 -7.70
N ASN A 581 -8.71 2.85 -6.47
CA ASN A 581 -7.77 2.52 -5.40
C ASN A 581 -6.78 3.65 -5.12
N SER A 582 -7.21 4.60 -4.31
CA SER A 582 -6.39 5.69 -3.81
C SER A 582 -5.58 5.26 -2.57
N TRP A 583 -4.63 6.07 -2.14
CA TRP A 583 -3.82 5.95 -0.95
C TRP A 583 -2.81 4.81 -0.94
N LEU A 584 -3.24 3.56 -0.95
CA LEU A 584 -2.40 2.39 -0.67
C LEU A 584 -1.77 1.84 -1.97
N THR A 585 -0.88 2.60 -2.55
CA THR A 585 -0.17 2.30 -3.80
C THR A 585 1.27 2.81 -3.78
N GLY A 586 2.19 2.15 -4.45
CA GLY A 586 3.56 2.63 -4.65
C GLY A 586 3.69 3.87 -5.53
N THR A 587 2.57 4.39 -6.09
CA THR A 587 2.59 5.55 -6.98
C THR A 587 3.19 6.79 -6.33
N ALA A 588 2.84 7.09 -5.09
CA ALA A 588 3.37 8.25 -4.39
C ALA A 588 4.89 8.14 -4.16
N ALA A 589 5.37 6.96 -3.73
CA ALA A 589 6.79 6.72 -3.50
C ALA A 589 7.61 6.81 -4.80
N TRP A 590 7.12 6.23 -5.90
CA TRP A 590 7.80 6.29 -7.19
C TRP A 590 7.81 7.70 -7.80
N ASN A 591 6.72 8.48 -7.64
CA ASN A 591 6.73 9.89 -8.06
C ASN A 591 7.65 10.73 -7.18
N TRP A 592 7.70 10.46 -5.88
CA TRP A 592 8.70 11.07 -4.99
C TRP A 592 10.13 10.79 -5.47
N TYR A 593 10.43 9.52 -5.73
CA TYR A 593 11.74 9.10 -6.21
C TYR A 593 12.11 9.76 -7.55
N ALA A 594 11.18 9.79 -8.51
CA ALA A 594 11.39 10.43 -9.80
C ALA A 594 11.67 11.93 -9.67
N ILE A 595 10.95 12.65 -8.80
CA ILE A 595 11.10 14.11 -8.63
C ILE A 595 12.38 14.46 -7.88
N THR A 596 12.79 13.65 -6.89
CA THR A 596 13.89 14.01 -5.98
C THR A 596 15.22 13.49 -6.42
N GLN A 597 15.28 12.45 -7.25
CA GLN A 597 16.52 11.78 -7.66
C GLN A 597 16.86 12.00 -9.14
N PHE A 598 15.89 12.39 -9.94
CA PHE A 598 16.03 12.56 -11.39
C PHE A 598 15.42 13.88 -11.87
#